data_68a09f79e79352d5f18f0f08309ed564
#
_entry.id   68a09f79e79352d5f18f0f08309ed564
#
_cell.length_a   1.000
_cell.length_b   1.000
_cell.length_c   1.000
_cell.angle_alpha   90.00
_cell.angle_beta   90.00
_cell.angle_gamma   90.00
#
_symmetry.space_group_name_H-M   'P 1'
#
loop_
_entity.id
_entity.type
_entity.pdbx_description
1 polymer ?
#
loop_
_entity_poly.entity_id
_entity_poly.type
_entity_poly.pdbx_seq_one_letter_code
_entity_poly.pdbx_strand_id
1 'polypeptide(L)' 'IVDMILKHCKLQMQYDDEIMAIRKMRKHVAWYTHGMKGSSALRDRVNHVERYDELERLLRSV' A
#
# COMPACT_ATOMS: atom_id res chain seq x y z
N ILE A 1 2.85 8.21 -8.48
CA ILE A 1 2.11 7.94 -7.24
C ILE A 1 2.51 6.61 -6.63
N VAL A 2 2.55 5.55 -7.44
CA VAL A 2 2.94 4.22 -6.95
C VAL A 2 4.34 4.25 -6.34
N ASP A 3 5.29 4.86 -7.03
CA ASP A 3 6.66 4.94 -6.53
C ASP A 3 6.75 5.72 -5.23
N MET A 4 5.93 6.76 -5.09
CA MET A 4 5.88 7.55 -3.87
C MET A 4 5.34 6.73 -2.70
N ILE A 5 4.30 5.95 -2.93
CA ILE A 5 3.71 5.08 -1.92
C ILE A 5 4.73 4.03 -1.48
N LEU A 6 5.40 3.39 -2.42
CA LEU A 6 6.38 2.35 -2.11
C LEU A 6 7.59 2.91 -1.37
N LYS A 7 8.04 4.09 -1.75
CA LYS A 7 9.14 4.75 -1.07
C LYS A 7 8.76 5.08 0.38
N HIS A 8 7.55 5.57 0.60
CA HIS A 8 7.05 5.86 1.93
C HIS A 8 6.96 4.58 2.77
N CYS A 9 6.52 3.48 2.16
CA CYS A 9 6.44 2.20 2.84
C CYS A 9 7.83 1.73 3.31
N LYS A 10 8.84 1.86 2.46
CA LYS A 10 10.21 1.49 2.83
C LYS A 10 10.73 2.32 3.99
N LEU A 11 10.43 3.62 3.99
CA LEU A 11 10.80 4.48 5.11
C LEU A 11 10.12 4.04 6.40
N GLN A 12 8.84 3.69 6.31
CA GLN A 12 8.09 3.23 7.46
C GLN A 12 8.66 1.93 8.02
N MET A 13 9.14 1.05 7.14
CA MET A 13 9.74 -0.23 7.53
C MET A 13 11.05 -0.06 8.30
N GLN A 14 11.67 1.11 8.25
CA GLN A 14 12.86 1.41 9.06
C GLN A 14 12.52 1.67 10.52
N TYR A 15 11.30 2.07 10.79
CA TYR A 15 10.84 2.40 12.14
C TYR A 15 9.97 1.31 12.75
N ASP A 16 9.23 0.59 11.93
CA ASP A 16 8.34 -0.47 12.35
C ASP A 16 8.72 -1.77 11.65
N ASP A 17 8.27 -2.90 12.17
CA ASP A 17 8.42 -4.14 11.44
C ASP A 17 7.54 -4.12 10.18
N GLU A 18 7.76 -5.07 9.29
CA GLU A 18 7.08 -5.11 8.00
C GLU A 18 5.56 -5.13 8.14
N ILE A 19 5.06 -5.94 9.07
CA ILE A 19 3.61 -6.08 9.26
C ILE A 19 2.99 -4.75 9.68
N MET A 20 3.61 -4.08 10.65
CA MET A 20 3.11 -2.79 11.13
C MET A 20 3.21 -1.71 10.05
N ALA A 21 4.32 -1.68 9.32
CA ALA A 21 4.51 -0.74 8.24
C ALA A 21 3.44 -0.92 7.16
N ILE A 22 3.16 -2.15 6.78
CA ILE A 22 2.15 -2.47 5.77
C ILE A 22 0.76 -2.06 6.27
N ARG A 23 0.45 -2.31 7.52
CA ARG A 23 -0.84 -1.90 8.09
C ARG A 23 -1.05 -0.39 8.01
N LYS A 24 0.00 0.37 8.33
CA LYS A 24 -0.05 1.82 8.22
C LYS A 24 -0.21 2.26 6.77
N MET A 25 0.49 1.58 5.86
CA MET A 25 0.42 1.91 4.44
C MET A 25 -0.93 1.60 3.82
N ARG A 26 -1.68 0.64 4.36
CA ARG A 26 -3.04 0.38 3.88
C ARG A 26 -3.90 1.63 3.94
N LYS A 27 -3.81 2.38 5.02
CA LYS A 27 -4.51 3.66 5.16
C LYS A 27 -4.08 4.66 4.11
N HIS A 28 -2.77 4.78 3.92
CA HIS A 28 -2.22 5.74 2.96
C HIS A 28 -2.62 5.39 1.53
N VAL A 29 -2.59 4.10 1.18
CA VAL A 29 -2.99 3.66 -0.15
C VAL A 29 -4.47 3.97 -0.40
N ALA A 30 -5.31 3.70 0.59
CA ALA A 30 -6.74 4.00 0.47
C ALA A 30 -6.95 5.50 0.23
N TRP A 31 -6.16 6.32 0.89
CA TRP A 31 -6.25 7.77 0.77
C TRP A 31 -5.79 8.24 -0.61
N TYR A 32 -4.63 7.73 -1.08
CA TYR A 32 -4.09 8.11 -2.38
C TYR A 32 -4.97 7.67 -3.54
N THR A 33 -5.66 6.56 -3.39
CA THR A 33 -6.52 6.00 -4.45
C THR A 33 -7.96 6.46 -4.34
N HIS A 34 -8.28 7.28 -3.35
CA HIS A 34 -9.63 7.79 -3.16
C HIS A 34 -10.07 8.58 -4.41
N GLY A 35 -11.19 8.21 -4.97
CA GLY A 35 -11.71 8.85 -6.16
C GLY A 35 -11.19 8.30 -7.47
N MET A 36 -10.22 7.39 -7.44
CA MET A 36 -9.76 6.72 -8.65
C MET A 36 -10.74 5.64 -9.07
N LYS A 37 -10.90 5.47 -10.38
CA LYS A 37 -11.77 4.45 -10.93
C LYS A 37 -11.24 3.07 -10.56
N GLY A 38 -12.12 2.21 -10.03
CA GLY A 38 -11.73 0.88 -9.60
C GLY A 38 -11.01 0.82 -8.27
N SER A 39 -10.96 1.92 -7.54
CA SER A 39 -10.24 1.99 -6.26
C SER A 39 -10.84 1.10 -5.18
N SER A 40 -12.14 0.80 -5.23
CA SER A 40 -12.74 -0.07 -4.23
C SER A 40 -12.19 -1.49 -4.30
N ALA A 41 -11.99 -2.03 -5.50
CA ALA A 41 -11.38 -3.34 -5.67
C ALA A 41 -9.93 -3.34 -5.19
N LEU A 42 -9.20 -2.28 -5.51
CA LEU A 42 -7.81 -2.13 -5.08
C LEU A 42 -7.71 -2.06 -3.55
N ARG A 43 -8.58 -1.26 -2.92
CA ARG A 43 -8.59 -1.12 -1.47
C ARG A 43 -8.91 -2.45 -0.79
N ASP A 44 -9.82 -3.22 -1.35
CA ASP A 44 -10.17 -4.52 -0.81
C ASP A 44 -8.96 -5.46 -0.82
N ARG A 45 -8.24 -5.48 -1.93
CA ARG A 45 -7.02 -6.28 -2.05
C ARG A 45 -5.92 -5.80 -1.10
N VAL A 46 -5.74 -4.49 -1.01
CA VAL A 46 -4.72 -3.90 -0.13
C VAL A 46 -4.99 -4.28 1.33
N ASN A 47 -6.24 -4.38 1.73
CA ASN A 47 -6.59 -4.75 3.10
C ASN A 47 -6.16 -6.16 3.48
N HIS A 48 -5.85 -7.00 2.49
CA HIS A 48 -5.37 -8.36 2.72
C HIS A 48 -3.85 -8.50 2.57
N VAL A 49 -3.17 -7.43 2.17
CA VAL A 49 -1.71 -7.43 1.98
C VAL A 49 -1.03 -7.42 3.34
N GLU A 50 -0.02 -8.28 3.49
CA GLU A 50 0.75 -8.36 4.73
C GLU A 50 2.23 -8.10 4.53
N ARG A 51 2.71 -8.13 3.28
CA ARG A 51 4.13 -7.96 2.96
C ARG A 51 4.35 -6.90 1.90
N TYR A 52 5.54 -6.30 1.94
CA TYR A 52 5.93 -5.28 0.98
C TYR A 52 5.88 -5.78 -0.46
N ASP A 53 6.38 -7.01 -0.71
CA ASP A 53 6.40 -7.57 -2.06
C ASP A 53 4.98 -7.69 -2.64
N GLU A 54 4.03 -8.09 -1.81
CA GLU A 54 2.64 -8.17 -2.23
C GLU A 54 2.08 -6.81 -2.56
N LEU A 55 2.39 -5.81 -1.73
CA LEU A 55 1.92 -4.45 -1.94
C LEU A 55 2.50 -3.89 -3.24
N GLU A 56 3.79 -4.08 -3.46
CA GLU A 56 4.44 -3.61 -4.68
C GLU A 56 3.81 -4.23 -5.92
N ARG A 57 3.64 -5.54 -5.90
CA ARG A 57 3.06 -6.27 -7.03
C ARG A 57 1.65 -5.79 -7.32
N LEU A 58 0.87 -5.60 -6.28
CA LEU A 58 -0.51 -5.15 -6.41
C LEU A 58 -0.58 -3.73 -7.00
N LEU A 59 0.23 -2.82 -6.48
CA LEU A 59 0.22 -1.45 -6.95
C LEU A 59 0.73 -1.31 -8.38
N ARG A 60 1.71 -2.12 -8.77
CA ARG A 60 2.26 -2.07 -10.13
C ARG A 60 1.37 -2.75 -11.16
N SER A 61 0.39 -3.54 -10.72
CA SER A 61 -0.55 -4.19 -11.63
C SER A 61 -1.76 -3.34 -11.98
N VAL A 62 -1.85 -2.17 -11.38
CA VAL A 62 -2.99 -1.26 -11.60
C VAL A 62 -2.77 -0.29 -12.75
#